data_3773899c5df8090304800e2e5481ce64
#
_entry.id   3773899c5df8090304800e2e5481ce64
#
_cell.length_a   1.000
_cell.length_b   1.000
_cell.length_c   1.000
_cell.angle_alpha   90.00
_cell.angle_beta   90.00
_cell.angle_gamma   90.00
#
_symmetry.space_group_name_H-M   'P 1'
#
loop_
_entity.id
_entity.type
_entity.pdbx_description
1 polymer ?
#
loop_
_entity_poly.entity_id
_entity_poly.type
_entity_poly.pdbx_seq_one_letter_code
_entity_poly.pdbx_strand_id
1 'polypeptide(L)'
;DFVQGDIIGSLSKGESIVSLMNEVEYDVVTLGNHEFDYGMPQLFKLRDSLEATIVSANFCNYRTGELIFPPYQILHYGEVDIAFMGFTTTTTPTMVAPHTFLDENKEIAYGFYRPTFYENAQKQIDKARAEGADYVVVLSHLGDMDRGEHASSVSLISRTTGIDVVLDGHDHRVMPDS
;
A
#
# COMPACT_ATOMS: atom_id res chain seq x y z
N ASP A 1 6.55 2.49 -4.02
CA ASP A 1 8.01 2.56 -4.27
C ASP A 1 8.48 4.00 -4.58
N PHE A 2 8.09 4.97 -3.76
CA PHE A 2 8.50 6.36 -4.01
C PHE A 2 9.84 6.72 -3.33
N VAL A 3 10.30 5.97 -2.33
CA VAL A 3 11.54 6.30 -1.59
C VAL A 3 12.82 5.84 -2.30
N GLN A 4 12.72 4.98 -3.29
CA GLN A 4 13.82 4.40 -4.05
C GLN A 4 13.77 4.81 -5.53
N GLY A 5 14.88 4.59 -6.24
CA GLY A 5 14.95 4.68 -7.70
C GLY A 5 16.05 5.58 -8.25
N ASP A 6 16.53 6.56 -7.51
CA ASP A 6 17.65 7.43 -7.91
C ASP A 6 18.53 7.78 -6.72
N ILE A 7 19.70 8.35 -7.00
CA ILE A 7 20.71 8.75 -6.03
C ILE A 7 20.10 9.63 -4.93
N ILE A 8 19.26 10.59 -5.27
CA ILE A 8 18.65 11.52 -4.33
C ILE A 8 17.74 10.80 -3.32
N GLY A 9 16.95 9.83 -3.77
CA GLY A 9 16.12 8.99 -2.91
C GLY A 9 16.95 8.16 -1.95
N SER A 10 17.98 7.49 -2.49
CA SER A 10 18.86 6.61 -1.71
C SER A 10 19.70 7.37 -0.68
N LEU A 11 20.30 8.52 -1.03
CA LEU A 11 21.11 9.33 -0.12
C LEU A 11 20.28 9.95 1.01
N SER A 12 19.06 10.40 0.72
CA SER A 12 18.16 10.99 1.71
C SER A 12 17.29 9.97 2.44
N LYS A 13 17.37 8.68 2.06
CA LYS A 13 16.48 7.61 2.54
C LYS A 13 15.00 8.00 2.41
N GLY A 14 14.65 8.63 1.28
CA GLY A 14 13.32 9.06 0.95
C GLY A 14 12.92 10.45 1.42
N GLU A 15 13.68 11.12 2.29
CA GLU A 15 13.28 12.44 2.85
C GLU A 15 13.13 13.51 1.78
N SER A 16 14.04 13.57 0.80
CA SER A 16 13.94 14.52 -0.31
C SER A 16 12.74 14.23 -1.21
N ILE A 17 12.38 12.95 -1.39
CA ILE A 17 11.22 12.57 -2.19
C ILE A 17 9.93 12.99 -1.48
N VAL A 18 9.83 12.75 -0.17
CA VAL A 18 8.68 13.20 0.63
C VAL A 18 8.52 14.73 0.56
N SER A 19 9.62 15.48 0.63
CA SER A 19 9.57 16.94 0.48
C SER A 19 9.02 17.36 -0.90
N LEU A 20 9.45 16.68 -1.98
CA LEU A 20 8.92 16.93 -3.32
C LEU A 20 7.44 16.53 -3.45
N MET A 21 7.04 15.44 -2.82
CA MET A 21 5.63 15.01 -2.82
C MET A 21 4.72 16.01 -2.11
N ASN A 22 5.19 16.62 -1.01
CA ASN A 22 4.46 17.68 -0.33
C ASN A 22 4.34 18.94 -1.22
N GLU A 23 5.40 19.32 -1.94
CA GLU A 23 5.36 20.46 -2.88
C GLU A 23 4.41 20.22 -4.09
N VAL A 24 4.19 18.95 -4.45
CA VAL A 24 3.26 18.55 -5.53
C VAL A 24 1.84 18.38 -5.00
N GLU A 25 1.66 18.44 -3.67
CA GLU A 25 0.36 18.33 -2.97
C GLU A 25 -0.35 17.00 -3.26
N TYR A 26 0.35 15.87 -3.04
CA TYR A 26 -0.30 14.56 -3.09
C TYR A 26 -1.35 14.44 -1.95
N ASP A 27 -2.56 13.96 -2.28
CA ASP A 27 -3.62 13.73 -1.28
C ASP A 27 -3.49 12.35 -0.61
N VAL A 28 -3.28 11.30 -1.41
CA VAL A 28 -3.25 9.91 -0.94
C VAL A 28 -2.15 9.14 -1.64
N VAL A 29 -1.46 8.30 -0.89
CA VAL A 29 -0.41 7.40 -1.41
C VAL A 29 -0.53 6.01 -0.80
N THR A 30 0.04 5.00 -1.47
CA THR A 30 0.19 3.66 -0.91
C THR A 30 1.66 3.25 -0.81
N LEU A 31 1.92 2.20 -0.06
CA LEU A 31 3.26 1.64 0.11
C LEU A 31 3.56 0.60 -0.98
N GLY A 32 4.78 0.62 -1.51
CA GLY A 32 5.36 -0.51 -2.20
C GLY A 32 6.30 -1.29 -1.28
N ASN A 33 7.10 -2.21 -1.83
CA ASN A 33 8.08 -2.96 -1.04
C ASN A 33 9.31 -2.11 -0.66
N HIS A 34 9.68 -1.14 -1.47
CA HIS A 34 10.86 -0.29 -1.23
C HIS A 34 10.67 0.74 -0.12
N GLU A 35 9.47 1.06 0.31
CA GLU A 35 9.24 1.89 1.49
C GLU A 35 9.79 1.28 2.77
N PHE A 36 10.07 -0.01 2.78
CA PHE A 36 10.63 -0.76 3.92
C PHE A 36 12.16 -0.92 3.88
N ASP A 37 12.84 -0.51 2.81
CA ASP A 37 14.28 -0.73 2.60
C ASP A 37 15.16 -0.11 3.70
N TYR A 38 14.73 1.01 4.26
CA TYR A 38 15.45 1.71 5.32
C TYR A 38 14.95 1.38 6.74
N GLY A 39 14.11 0.35 6.87
CA GLY A 39 13.55 -0.13 8.13
C GLY A 39 12.35 0.65 8.63
N MET A 40 11.66 0.07 9.61
CA MET A 40 10.43 0.64 10.17
C MET A 40 10.60 2.03 10.79
N PRO A 41 11.71 2.35 11.50
CA PRO A 41 11.90 3.70 12.04
C PRO A 41 11.94 4.79 10.96
N GLN A 42 12.56 4.49 9.81
CA GLN A 42 12.60 5.44 8.70
C GLN A 42 11.23 5.57 8.03
N LEU A 43 10.52 4.47 7.81
CA LEU A 43 9.14 4.52 7.29
C LEU A 43 8.24 5.41 8.16
N PHE A 44 8.29 5.27 9.47
CA PHE A 44 7.49 6.10 10.37
C PHE A 44 7.93 7.57 10.36
N LYS A 45 9.24 7.84 10.26
CA LYS A 45 9.75 9.21 10.09
C LYS A 45 9.23 9.85 8.80
N LEU A 46 9.25 9.12 7.68
CA LEU A 46 8.73 9.61 6.41
C LEU A 46 7.23 9.85 6.47
N ARG A 47 6.46 8.92 7.08
CA ARG A 47 5.02 9.11 7.34
C ARG A 47 4.74 10.42 8.08
N ASP A 48 5.49 10.69 9.15
CA ASP A 48 5.27 11.87 10.00
C ASP A 48 5.64 13.19 9.30
N SER A 49 6.42 13.10 8.22
CA SER A 49 6.84 14.26 7.40
C SER A 49 6.00 14.41 6.13
N LEU A 50 5.26 13.38 5.72
CA LEU A 50 4.44 13.39 4.52
C LEU A 50 3.07 14.01 4.83
N GLU A 51 2.63 14.97 4.01
CA GLU A 51 1.32 15.61 4.14
C GLU A 51 0.19 14.74 3.59
N ALA A 52 0.50 13.92 2.57
CA ALA A 52 -0.44 12.95 2.02
C ALA A 52 -0.82 11.85 3.02
N THR A 53 -2.05 11.36 2.95
CA THR A 53 -2.47 10.18 3.71
C THR A 53 -1.87 8.91 3.11
N ILE A 54 -1.07 8.17 3.90
CA ILE A 54 -0.66 6.82 3.53
C ILE A 54 -1.80 5.85 3.81
N VAL A 55 -2.25 5.10 2.80
CA VAL A 55 -3.26 4.05 2.95
C VAL A 55 -2.66 2.67 2.70
N SER A 56 -3.04 1.69 3.56
CA SER A 56 -2.66 0.30 3.37
C SER A 56 -3.67 -0.63 4.03
N ALA A 57 -4.39 -1.39 3.22
CA ALA A 57 -5.43 -2.31 3.68
C ALA A 57 -4.90 -3.70 4.04
N ASN A 58 -3.59 -3.95 3.93
CA ASN A 58 -3.01 -5.26 4.21
C ASN A 58 -1.73 -5.26 5.05
N PHE A 59 -1.14 -4.09 5.36
CA PHE A 59 0.01 -4.01 6.27
C PHE A 59 -0.47 -3.88 7.71
N CYS A 60 -0.06 -4.80 8.57
CA CYS A 60 -0.61 -4.94 9.91
C CYS A 60 0.43 -5.30 10.98
N ASN A 61 0.05 -5.11 12.22
CA ASN A 61 0.69 -5.75 13.35
C ASN A 61 0.49 -7.27 13.22
N TYR A 62 1.57 -8.03 13.18
CA TYR A 62 1.51 -9.47 12.93
C TYR A 62 0.78 -10.26 14.03
N ARG A 63 0.83 -9.77 15.28
CA ARG A 63 0.23 -10.46 16.43
C ARG A 63 -1.24 -10.13 16.61
N THR A 64 -1.62 -8.86 16.44
CA THR A 64 -3.01 -8.40 16.66
C THR A 64 -3.85 -8.41 15.40
N GLY A 65 -3.23 -8.35 14.21
CA GLY A 65 -3.91 -8.18 12.95
C GLY A 65 -4.42 -6.75 12.72
N GLU A 66 -4.12 -5.80 13.61
CA GLU A 66 -4.52 -4.41 13.43
C GLU A 66 -3.71 -3.74 12.32
N LEU A 67 -4.38 -3.01 11.43
CA LEU A 67 -3.72 -2.26 10.36
C LEU A 67 -2.85 -1.15 10.93
N ILE A 68 -1.67 -0.97 10.37
CA ILE A 68 -0.72 0.08 10.77
C ILE A 68 -1.11 1.45 10.18
N PHE A 69 -1.75 1.45 9.02
CA PHE A 69 -2.25 2.63 8.34
C PHE A 69 -3.76 2.50 8.08
N PRO A 70 -4.48 3.61 7.86
CA PRO A 70 -5.86 3.53 7.40
C PRO A 70 -5.94 2.69 6.11
N PRO A 71 -6.96 1.83 5.96
CA PRO A 71 -7.10 0.99 4.78
C PRO A 71 -7.41 1.79 3.52
N TYR A 72 -8.09 2.90 3.67
CA TYR A 72 -8.48 3.83 2.61
C TYR A 72 -8.68 5.24 3.17
N GLN A 73 -8.73 6.20 2.26
CA GLN A 73 -9.17 7.57 2.49
C GLN A 73 -10.30 7.91 1.53
N ILE A 74 -11.42 8.43 2.04
CA ILE A 74 -12.48 8.97 1.18
C ILE A 74 -12.20 10.46 0.93
N LEU A 75 -12.15 10.84 -0.35
CA LEU A 75 -12.06 12.23 -0.79
C LEU A 75 -13.36 12.64 -1.47
N HIS A 76 -13.75 13.89 -1.24
CA HIS A 76 -15.01 14.45 -1.71
C HIS A 76 -14.77 15.37 -2.91
N TYR A 77 -15.37 15.05 -4.05
CA TYR A 77 -15.28 15.84 -5.28
C TYR A 77 -16.68 16.32 -5.69
N GLY A 78 -17.13 17.40 -5.07
CA GLY A 78 -18.49 17.90 -5.25
C GLY A 78 -19.53 16.96 -4.64
N GLU A 79 -20.34 16.32 -5.48
CA GLU A 79 -21.35 15.32 -5.06
C GLU A 79 -20.85 13.87 -5.16
N VAL A 80 -19.57 13.67 -5.46
CA VAL A 80 -18.99 12.34 -5.66
C VAL A 80 -17.96 12.03 -4.58
N ASP A 81 -18.10 10.90 -3.93
CA ASP A 81 -17.22 10.41 -2.88
C ASP A 81 -16.39 9.23 -3.41
N ILE A 82 -15.05 9.38 -3.38
CA ILE A 82 -14.13 8.38 -3.91
C ILE A 82 -13.27 7.85 -2.76
N ALA A 83 -13.33 6.54 -2.52
CA ALA A 83 -12.43 5.85 -1.61
C ALA A 83 -11.16 5.42 -2.33
N PHE A 84 -10.01 5.93 -1.90
CA PHE A 84 -8.69 5.48 -2.35
C PHE A 84 -8.15 4.47 -1.35
N MET A 85 -7.98 3.22 -1.78
CA MET A 85 -7.59 2.08 -0.94
C MET A 85 -6.21 1.57 -1.35
N GLY A 86 -5.33 1.27 -0.38
CA GLY A 86 -3.95 0.84 -0.65
C GLY A 86 -3.72 -0.65 -0.46
N PHE A 87 -2.95 -1.27 -1.36
CA PHE A 87 -2.44 -2.63 -1.19
C PHE A 87 -0.97 -2.74 -1.58
N THR A 88 -0.19 -3.38 -0.70
CA THR A 88 1.23 -3.68 -0.90
C THR A 88 1.41 -5.17 -1.16
N THR A 89 2.38 -5.54 -2.00
CA THR A 89 2.67 -6.95 -2.29
C THR A 89 2.97 -7.74 -1.01
N THR A 90 2.33 -8.90 -0.89
CA THR A 90 2.51 -9.79 0.25
C THR A 90 3.88 -10.48 0.28
N THR A 91 4.67 -10.33 -0.78
CA THR A 91 6.05 -10.82 -0.87
C THR A 91 7.08 -9.88 -0.25
N THR A 92 6.70 -8.66 0.13
CA THR A 92 7.58 -7.65 0.73
C THR A 92 8.55 -8.22 1.79
N PRO A 93 8.12 -9.09 2.74
CA PRO A 93 9.04 -9.65 3.74
C PRO A 93 10.17 -10.52 3.16
N THR A 94 10.07 -10.95 1.91
CA THR A 94 11.12 -11.72 1.21
C THR A 94 11.99 -10.86 0.31
N MET A 95 11.62 -9.60 0.09
CA MET A 95 12.29 -8.65 -0.81
C MET A 95 13.19 -7.67 -0.07
N VAL A 96 12.91 -7.42 1.21
CA VAL A 96 13.68 -6.51 2.05
C VAL A 96 14.45 -7.26 3.13
N ALA A 97 15.31 -6.57 3.87
CA ALA A 97 16.10 -7.20 4.93
C ALA A 97 15.17 -7.85 5.99
N PRO A 98 15.33 -9.14 6.31
CA PRO A 98 14.40 -9.87 7.17
C PRO A 98 14.17 -9.23 8.54
N HIS A 99 15.17 -8.52 9.09
CA HIS A 99 15.07 -7.86 10.39
C HIS A 99 14.14 -6.63 10.39
N THR A 100 13.76 -6.12 9.22
CA THR A 100 12.88 -4.94 9.10
C THR A 100 11.55 -5.13 9.82
N PHE A 101 11.01 -6.35 9.80
CA PHE A 101 9.70 -6.66 10.39
C PHE A 101 9.77 -7.31 11.78
N LEU A 102 10.95 -7.34 12.40
CA LEU A 102 11.15 -7.91 13.74
C LEU A 102 11.08 -6.84 14.81
N ASP A 103 10.70 -7.24 16.01
CA ASP A 103 10.82 -6.43 17.22
C ASP A 103 12.20 -6.57 17.88
N GLU A 104 12.37 -5.93 19.04
CA GLU A 104 13.59 -5.97 19.85
C GLU A 104 13.97 -7.39 20.31
N ASN A 105 12.97 -8.27 20.42
CA ASN A 105 13.15 -9.67 20.80
C ASN A 105 13.43 -10.57 19.59
N LYS A 106 13.57 -9.99 18.38
CA LYS A 106 13.73 -10.70 17.11
C LYS A 106 12.52 -11.57 16.73
N GLU A 107 11.34 -11.20 17.22
CA GLU A 107 10.09 -11.83 16.86
C GLU A 107 9.36 -10.98 15.79
N ILE A 108 8.54 -11.62 14.95
CA ILE A 108 7.79 -10.92 13.90
C ILE A 108 6.78 -9.97 14.54
N ALA A 109 6.95 -8.68 14.30
CA ALA A 109 6.08 -7.62 14.78
C ALA A 109 5.11 -7.10 13.70
N TYR A 110 5.56 -7.08 12.44
CA TYR A 110 4.80 -6.56 11.32
C TYR A 110 4.65 -7.59 10.22
N GLY A 111 3.58 -7.50 9.44
CA GLY A 111 3.34 -8.41 8.33
C GLY A 111 2.25 -7.94 7.41
N PHE A 112 1.97 -8.78 6.44
CA PHE A 112 0.92 -8.57 5.45
C PHE A 112 -0.06 -9.72 5.53
N TYR A 113 -1.36 -9.45 5.44
CA TYR A 113 -2.36 -10.51 5.36
C TYR A 113 -2.05 -11.43 4.18
N ARG A 114 -1.80 -12.72 4.45
CA ARG A 114 -1.59 -13.73 3.39
C ARG A 114 -2.76 -14.69 3.28
N PRO A 115 -3.08 -15.50 4.30
CA PRO A 115 -4.15 -16.50 4.14
C PRO A 115 -5.53 -15.87 3.95
N THR A 116 -5.76 -14.70 4.54
CA THR A 116 -7.05 -14.00 4.55
C THR A 116 -7.04 -12.72 3.71
N PHE A 117 -6.08 -12.57 2.78
CA PHE A 117 -5.91 -11.34 2.01
C PHE A 117 -7.20 -10.90 1.32
N TYR A 118 -7.82 -11.78 0.53
CA TYR A 118 -9.01 -11.43 -0.25
C TYR A 118 -10.24 -11.17 0.62
N GLU A 119 -10.39 -11.93 1.72
CA GLU A 119 -11.48 -11.73 2.70
C GLU A 119 -11.35 -10.37 3.39
N ASN A 120 -10.13 -10.00 3.79
CA ASN A 120 -9.88 -8.69 4.39
C ASN A 120 -10.02 -7.56 3.36
N ALA A 121 -9.57 -7.75 2.12
CA ALA A 121 -9.77 -6.79 1.04
C ALA A 121 -11.26 -6.53 0.82
N GLN A 122 -12.07 -7.59 0.65
CA GLN A 122 -13.52 -7.47 0.49
C GLN A 122 -14.17 -6.73 1.67
N LYS A 123 -13.79 -7.07 2.89
CA LYS A 123 -14.31 -6.39 4.08
C LYS A 123 -14.03 -4.88 4.08
N GLN A 124 -12.84 -4.45 3.62
CA GLN A 124 -12.51 -3.02 3.54
C GLN A 124 -13.26 -2.33 2.40
N ILE A 125 -13.44 -3.01 1.26
CA ILE A 125 -14.25 -2.51 0.13
C ILE A 125 -15.70 -2.30 0.58
N ASP A 126 -16.30 -3.31 1.21
CA ASP A 126 -17.69 -3.23 1.70
C ASP A 126 -17.86 -2.11 2.72
N LYS A 127 -16.85 -1.92 3.58
CA LYS A 127 -16.85 -0.86 4.58
C LYS A 127 -16.80 0.53 3.92
N ALA A 128 -15.91 0.75 2.94
CA ALA A 128 -15.83 2.01 2.20
C ALA A 128 -17.15 2.34 1.49
N ARG A 129 -17.77 1.33 0.87
CA ARG A 129 -19.10 1.47 0.25
C ARG A 129 -20.19 1.81 1.27
N ALA A 130 -20.18 1.15 2.42
CA ALA A 130 -21.15 1.41 3.49
C ALA A 130 -20.98 2.81 4.13
N GLU A 131 -19.77 3.36 4.08
CA GLU A 131 -19.46 4.74 4.52
C GLU A 131 -19.80 5.79 3.44
N GLY A 132 -20.34 5.39 2.28
CA GLY A 132 -20.89 6.28 1.26
C GLY A 132 -20.00 6.50 0.04
N ALA A 133 -18.91 5.74 -0.13
CA ALA A 133 -18.09 5.87 -1.33
C ALA A 133 -18.86 5.48 -2.60
N ASP A 134 -18.99 6.42 -3.53
CA ASP A 134 -19.56 6.19 -4.86
C ASP A 134 -18.63 5.36 -5.74
N TYR A 135 -17.32 5.57 -5.57
CA TYR A 135 -16.29 4.81 -6.29
C TYR A 135 -15.20 4.32 -5.32
N VAL A 136 -14.66 3.13 -5.63
CA VAL A 136 -13.49 2.55 -4.95
C VAL A 136 -12.35 2.46 -5.97
N VAL A 137 -11.32 3.26 -5.75
CA VAL A 137 -10.08 3.26 -6.52
C VAL A 137 -8.99 2.58 -5.68
N VAL A 138 -8.43 1.51 -6.22
CA VAL A 138 -7.33 0.79 -5.56
C VAL A 138 -6.00 1.34 -6.06
N LEU A 139 -5.20 1.83 -5.13
CA LEU A 139 -3.78 2.12 -5.31
C LEU A 139 -3.01 0.84 -4.97
N SER A 140 -2.55 0.15 -5.99
CA SER A 140 -1.95 -1.19 -5.87
C SER A 140 -0.45 -1.16 -6.10
N HIS A 141 0.28 -1.89 -5.27
CA HIS A 141 1.66 -2.30 -5.52
C HIS A 141 1.77 -3.82 -5.39
N LEU A 142 0.84 -4.54 -6.03
CA LEU A 142 0.77 -6.00 -6.02
C LEU A 142 1.49 -6.63 -7.21
N GLY A 143 1.52 -5.92 -8.34
CA GLY A 143 1.88 -6.46 -9.64
C GLY A 143 0.73 -7.23 -10.30
N ASP A 144 0.82 -7.40 -11.60
CA ASP A 144 -0.21 -8.05 -12.42
C ASP A 144 0.02 -9.57 -12.58
N MET A 145 1.24 -10.05 -12.31
CA MET A 145 1.60 -11.45 -12.51
C MET A 145 1.06 -12.33 -11.39
N ASP A 146 0.26 -13.35 -11.77
CA ASP A 146 -0.11 -14.42 -10.85
C ASP A 146 1.13 -15.29 -10.55
N ARG A 147 1.60 -15.19 -9.30
CA ARG A 147 2.76 -15.96 -8.79
C ARG A 147 2.32 -17.04 -7.80
N GLY A 148 1.15 -17.63 -8.02
CA GLY A 148 0.61 -18.74 -7.23
C GLY A 148 0.01 -18.28 -5.90
N GLU A 149 0.71 -18.47 -4.79
CA GLU A 149 0.20 -18.12 -3.44
C GLU A 149 0.20 -16.62 -3.13
N HIS A 150 0.73 -15.79 -4.04
CA HIS A 150 0.84 -14.35 -3.85
C HIS A 150 -0.32 -13.61 -4.50
N ALA A 151 -0.84 -12.62 -3.79
CA ALA A 151 -1.87 -11.75 -4.35
C ALA A 151 -1.28 -10.89 -5.47
N SER A 152 -2.02 -10.79 -6.58
CA SER A 152 -1.79 -9.86 -7.67
C SER A 152 -3.01 -8.96 -7.87
N SER A 153 -2.86 -7.87 -8.61
CA SER A 153 -3.99 -6.99 -8.95
C SER A 153 -5.07 -7.75 -9.73
N VAL A 154 -4.67 -8.63 -10.64
CA VAL A 154 -5.59 -9.50 -11.41
C VAL A 154 -6.36 -10.43 -10.49
N SER A 155 -5.68 -11.07 -9.53
CA SER A 155 -6.34 -11.97 -8.58
C SER A 155 -7.22 -11.20 -7.58
N LEU A 156 -6.84 -9.98 -7.20
CA LEU A 156 -7.67 -9.11 -6.37
C LEU A 156 -8.99 -8.79 -7.08
N ILE A 157 -8.94 -8.31 -8.33
CA ILE A 157 -10.13 -8.00 -9.13
C ILE A 157 -11.02 -9.24 -9.32
N SER A 158 -10.44 -10.41 -9.58
CA SER A 158 -11.21 -11.63 -9.85
C SER A 158 -11.86 -12.26 -8.61
N ARG A 159 -11.34 -11.95 -7.41
CA ARG A 159 -11.79 -12.55 -6.13
C ARG A 159 -12.53 -11.58 -5.22
N THR A 160 -12.71 -10.34 -5.64
CA THR A 160 -13.47 -9.33 -4.90
C THR A 160 -14.49 -8.66 -5.80
N THR A 161 -15.41 -7.92 -5.20
CA THR A 161 -16.43 -7.13 -5.91
C THR A 161 -16.46 -5.71 -5.35
N GLY A 162 -16.90 -4.74 -6.15
CA GLY A 162 -17.04 -3.35 -5.70
C GLY A 162 -15.83 -2.48 -5.89
N ILE A 163 -14.78 -2.93 -6.60
CA ILE A 163 -13.67 -2.10 -7.09
C ILE A 163 -14.07 -1.55 -8.46
N ASP A 164 -13.87 -0.25 -8.68
CA ASP A 164 -14.14 0.42 -9.97
C ASP A 164 -12.87 0.59 -10.80
N VAL A 165 -11.75 0.92 -10.15
CA VAL A 165 -10.47 1.19 -10.82
C VAL A 165 -9.33 0.60 -9.99
N VAL A 166 -8.33 0.04 -10.67
CA VAL A 166 -7.04 -0.34 -10.07
C VAL A 166 -5.93 0.39 -10.80
N LEU A 167 -5.09 1.10 -10.05
CA LEU A 167 -3.83 1.68 -10.50
C LEU A 167 -2.71 0.85 -9.89
N ASP A 168 -2.00 0.08 -10.70
CA ASP A 168 -1.02 -0.90 -10.22
C ASP A 168 0.41 -0.54 -10.60
N GLY A 169 1.36 -1.05 -9.80
CA GLY A 169 2.80 -0.98 -10.01
C GLY A 169 3.48 -2.31 -9.71
N HIS A 170 4.77 -2.29 -9.29
CA HIS A 170 5.59 -3.41 -8.87
C HIS A 170 6.30 -4.17 -9.99
N ASP A 171 5.60 -4.65 -11.01
CA ASP A 171 6.19 -5.51 -12.06
C ASP A 171 6.90 -4.71 -13.17
N HIS A 172 6.92 -3.35 -13.08
CA HIS A 172 7.55 -2.45 -14.06
C HIS A 172 7.10 -2.73 -15.51
N ARG A 173 5.85 -3.12 -15.69
CA ARG A 173 5.29 -3.46 -16.99
C ARG A 173 4.44 -2.34 -17.53
N VAL A 174 4.56 -2.13 -18.83
CA VAL A 174 3.63 -1.31 -19.60
C VAL A 174 2.64 -2.27 -20.28
N MET A 175 1.37 -2.15 -19.94
CA MET A 175 0.31 -2.89 -20.61
C MET A 175 -0.31 -1.97 -21.66
N PRO A 176 0.03 -2.12 -22.95
CA PRO A 176 -0.62 -1.36 -24.02
C PRO A 176 -2.08 -1.84 -24.13
N ASP A 177 -2.97 -0.95 -24.50
CA ASP A 177 -4.35 -1.28 -24.85
C ASP A 177 -4.37 -2.38 -25.90
N SER A 178 -5.08 -3.47 -25.63
CA SER A 178 -5.24 -4.61 -26.55
C SER A 178 -6.38 -4.37 -27.53
#